data_80edb268fe4ea25d9f63accf855953a7
#
_entry.id   80edb268fe4ea25d9f63accf855953a7
#
_cell.length_a   1.000
_cell.length_b   1.000
_cell.length_c   1.000
_cell.angle_alpha   90.00
_cell.angle_beta   90.00
_cell.angle_gamma   90.00
#
_symmetry.space_group_name_H-M   'P 1'
#
loop_
_entity.id
_entity.type
_entity.pdbx_description
1 polymer ?
#
loop_
_entity_poly.entity_id
_entity_poly.type
_entity_poly.pdbx_seq_one_letter_code
_entity_poly.pdbx_strand_id
1 'polypeptide(L)'
;MEKKKLSVQINFMKKNFSNFTFTSYNIISENDKHIGKRNAIKDAEYKDMIKSNYIGLSTVVINLKKIKKFKFSNLKTQEDFALWLLLLRRGYKLNYLNQFLTSWRKSKNSLSSNIFQKISDAFKLYYLHENKNFIISIYSVLILSFNKLIKNL
;
A
#
# COMPACT_ATOMS: atom_id res chain seq x y z
N MET A 1 15.56 2.83 -5.68
CA MET A 1 15.53 3.01 -4.20
C MET A 1 16.72 3.85 -3.80
N GLU A 2 16.49 4.90 -3.02
CA GLU A 2 17.55 5.76 -2.52
C GLU A 2 18.52 4.98 -1.60
N LYS A 3 19.82 5.19 -1.75
CA LYS A 3 20.86 4.51 -0.93
C LYS A 3 20.64 4.68 0.58
N LYS A 4 20.11 5.83 1.00
CA LYS A 4 19.86 6.16 2.42
C LYS A 4 18.47 5.73 2.95
N LYS A 5 17.63 5.08 2.14
CA LYS A 5 16.24 4.74 2.54
C LYS A 5 16.17 4.04 3.89
N LEU A 6 16.88 2.93 4.03
CA LEU A 6 16.81 2.13 5.27
C LEU A 6 17.30 2.90 6.49
N SER A 7 18.44 3.59 6.40
CA SER A 7 18.96 4.36 7.53
C SER A 7 18.03 5.48 7.96
N VAL A 8 17.46 6.20 7.02
CA VAL A 8 16.50 7.29 7.28
C VAL A 8 15.23 6.75 7.93
N GLN A 9 14.64 5.68 7.38
CA GLN A 9 13.43 5.08 7.95
C GLN A 9 13.68 4.44 9.33
N ILE A 10 14.80 3.76 9.54
CA ILE A 10 15.16 3.18 10.85
C ILE A 10 15.36 4.28 11.89
N ASN A 11 16.04 5.37 11.55
CA ASN A 11 16.22 6.50 12.48
C ASN A 11 14.87 7.15 12.81
N PHE A 12 13.99 7.32 11.83
CA PHE A 12 12.62 7.79 12.06
C PHE A 12 11.85 6.85 12.99
N MET A 13 11.92 5.53 12.77
CA MET A 13 11.28 4.52 13.62
C MET A 13 11.77 4.58 15.06
N LYS A 14 13.08 4.72 15.26
CA LYS A 14 13.67 4.86 16.61
C LYS A 14 13.19 6.13 17.31
N LYS A 15 13.25 7.28 16.62
CA LYS A 15 12.84 8.58 17.17
C LYS A 15 11.36 8.65 17.54
N ASN A 16 10.49 7.98 16.77
CA ASN A 16 9.04 8.03 16.94
C ASN A 16 8.44 6.77 17.59
N PHE A 17 9.28 5.87 18.10
CA PHE A 17 8.84 4.58 18.66
C PHE A 17 7.91 3.80 17.72
N SER A 18 8.15 3.92 16.41
CA SER A 18 7.34 3.32 15.36
C SER A 18 7.77 1.89 15.05
N ASN A 19 6.81 1.01 14.80
CA ASN A 19 7.06 -0.37 14.37
C ASN A 19 6.80 -0.59 12.88
N PHE A 20 6.17 0.37 12.22
CA PHE A 20 5.87 0.36 10.80
C PHE A 20 6.04 1.78 10.25
N THR A 21 6.76 1.91 9.16
CA THR A 21 6.88 3.20 8.47
C THR A 21 6.79 3.02 6.95
N PHE A 22 6.26 4.03 6.29
CA PHE A 22 6.17 4.10 4.84
C PHE A 22 6.43 5.53 4.35
N THR A 23 6.70 5.68 3.06
CA THR A 23 7.03 6.96 2.45
C THR A 23 6.20 7.21 1.19
N SER A 24 6.25 8.41 0.68
CA SER A 24 5.88 8.71 -0.71
C SER A 24 6.91 8.09 -1.68
N TYR A 25 6.57 8.06 -2.98
CA TYR A 25 7.48 7.53 -3.99
C TYR A 25 7.37 8.28 -5.32
N ASN A 26 8.49 8.29 -6.05
CA ASN A 26 8.53 8.78 -7.42
C ASN A 26 8.04 7.70 -8.39
N ILE A 27 7.47 8.10 -9.50
CA ILE A 27 7.11 7.21 -10.61
C ILE A 27 8.10 7.48 -11.74
N ILE A 28 8.74 6.41 -12.22
CA ILE A 28 9.67 6.47 -13.33
C ILE A 28 9.20 5.57 -14.49
N SER A 29 9.56 5.94 -15.71
CA SER A 29 9.34 5.12 -16.90
C SER A 29 10.29 3.91 -16.94
N GLU A 30 10.15 3.07 -17.95
CA GLU A 30 11.08 1.98 -18.23
C GLU A 30 12.52 2.47 -18.46
N ASN A 31 12.67 3.69 -19.02
CA ASN A 31 13.95 4.33 -19.31
C ASN A 31 14.40 5.29 -18.20
N ASP A 32 14.03 5.04 -16.95
CA ASP A 32 14.40 5.83 -15.76
C ASP A 32 13.99 7.31 -15.76
N LYS A 33 13.18 7.77 -16.72
CA LYS A 33 12.68 9.15 -16.72
C LYS A 33 11.62 9.33 -15.65
N HIS A 34 11.73 10.40 -14.86
CA HIS A 34 10.69 10.77 -13.90
C HIS A 34 9.40 11.16 -14.63
N ILE A 35 8.29 10.51 -14.33
CA ILE A 35 6.98 10.71 -14.97
C ILE A 35 5.86 11.07 -13.99
N GLY A 36 6.16 11.14 -12.70
CA GLY A 36 5.18 11.53 -11.69
C GLY A 36 5.59 11.19 -10.27
N LYS A 37 4.69 11.49 -9.36
CA LYS A 37 4.85 11.25 -7.93
C LYS A 37 3.58 10.61 -7.36
N ARG A 38 3.73 9.82 -6.31
CA ARG A 38 2.61 9.36 -5.50
C ARG A 38 2.83 9.81 -4.06
N ASN A 39 1.98 10.73 -3.61
CA ASN A 39 1.95 11.16 -2.23
C ASN A 39 1.20 10.13 -1.39
N ALA A 40 1.79 9.71 -0.29
CA ALA A 40 1.09 8.93 0.72
C ALA A 40 0.30 9.86 1.65
N ILE A 41 -0.69 9.31 2.35
CA ILE A 41 -1.51 10.08 3.30
C ILE A 41 -0.90 9.92 4.68
N LYS A 42 -0.75 11.05 5.38
CA LYS A 42 -0.42 11.09 6.80
C LYS A 42 -1.58 10.50 7.63
N ASP A 43 -1.23 9.76 8.67
CA ASP A 43 -2.20 9.23 9.65
C ASP A 43 -3.33 8.39 9.02
N ALA A 44 -2.98 7.55 8.04
CA ALA A 44 -3.91 6.65 7.37
C ALA A 44 -4.54 5.67 8.36
N GLU A 45 -5.81 5.85 8.67
CA GLU A 45 -6.60 4.95 9.49
C GLU A 45 -7.27 3.85 8.64
N TYR A 46 -7.77 2.81 9.30
CA TYR A 46 -8.48 1.73 8.61
C TYR A 46 -9.65 2.24 7.75
N LYS A 47 -10.44 3.21 8.25
CA LYS A 47 -11.59 3.79 7.53
C LYS A 47 -11.22 4.49 6.22
N ASP A 48 -9.99 5.01 6.13
CA ASP A 48 -9.46 5.68 4.93
C ASP A 48 -8.80 4.66 4.01
N MET A 49 -7.99 3.78 4.58
CA MET A 49 -7.30 2.73 3.84
C MET A 49 -8.26 1.76 3.17
N ILE A 50 -9.37 1.36 3.83
CA ILE A 50 -10.35 0.42 3.24
C ILE A 50 -10.96 0.92 1.93
N LYS A 51 -10.95 2.23 1.68
CA LYS A 51 -11.46 2.87 0.47
C LYS A 51 -10.39 3.05 -0.60
N SER A 52 -9.11 3.01 -0.22
CA SER A 52 -8.02 3.26 -1.17
C SER A 52 -6.65 2.90 -0.60
N ASN A 53 -5.87 2.09 -1.32
CA ASN A 53 -4.48 1.82 -0.95
C ASN A 53 -3.60 3.05 -1.21
N TYR A 54 -3.03 3.61 -0.14
CA TYR A 54 -2.12 4.76 -0.17
C TYR A 54 -0.65 4.36 0.03
N ILE A 55 -0.37 3.09 0.33
CA ILE A 55 0.95 2.62 0.73
C ILE A 55 1.51 1.70 -0.35
N GLY A 56 2.58 2.12 -0.98
CA GLY A 56 3.32 1.26 -1.92
C GLY A 56 4.24 0.29 -1.16
N LEU A 57 4.19 -0.99 -1.49
CA LEU A 57 4.96 -2.05 -0.83
C LEU A 57 6.45 -1.71 -0.72
N SER A 58 7.07 -1.21 -1.79
CA SER A 58 8.50 -0.85 -1.83
C SER A 58 8.89 0.31 -0.90
N THR A 59 7.91 1.06 -0.37
CA THR A 59 8.16 2.19 0.53
C THR A 59 8.22 1.78 2.00
N VAL A 60 7.81 0.56 2.32
CA VAL A 60 7.57 0.10 3.68
C VAL A 60 8.83 -0.44 4.36
N VAL A 61 8.94 -0.18 5.67
CA VAL A 61 9.86 -0.86 6.60
C VAL A 61 9.09 -1.27 7.84
N ILE A 62 9.25 -2.54 8.25
CA ILE A 62 8.54 -3.15 9.40
C ILE A 62 9.55 -3.69 10.41
N ASN A 63 9.30 -3.44 11.69
CA ASN A 63 10.02 -4.06 12.78
C ASN A 63 9.44 -5.45 13.10
N LEU A 64 10.07 -6.51 12.57
CA LEU A 64 9.62 -7.89 12.74
C LEU A 64 9.71 -8.41 14.19
N LYS A 65 10.48 -7.77 15.06
CA LYS A 65 10.52 -8.12 16.50
C LYS A 65 9.25 -7.67 17.22
N LYS A 66 8.57 -6.63 16.72
CA LYS A 66 7.37 -6.03 17.34
C LYS A 66 6.09 -6.40 16.60
N ILE A 67 6.12 -6.44 15.28
CA ILE A 67 4.98 -6.90 14.46
C ILE A 67 5.23 -8.35 14.08
N LYS A 68 4.59 -9.24 14.81
CA LYS A 68 4.73 -10.70 14.65
C LYS A 68 3.49 -11.31 14.01
N LYS A 69 3.63 -12.56 13.51
CA LYS A 69 2.51 -13.40 13.05
C LYS A 69 1.66 -12.71 11.97
N PHE A 70 2.29 -12.18 10.93
CA PHE A 70 1.60 -11.75 9.73
C PHE A 70 2.11 -12.55 8.51
N LYS A 71 1.24 -12.69 7.53
CA LYS A 71 1.53 -13.34 6.26
C LYS A 71 0.86 -12.55 5.15
N PHE A 72 1.52 -12.43 4.01
CA PHE A 72 0.86 -11.93 2.81
C PHE A 72 -0.26 -12.90 2.40
N SER A 73 -1.34 -12.32 1.89
CA SER A 73 -2.42 -13.12 1.31
C SER A 73 -1.98 -13.80 0.01
N ASN A 74 -2.75 -14.79 -0.44
CA ASN A 74 -2.50 -15.47 -1.72
C ASN A 74 -3.05 -14.69 -2.92
N LEU A 75 -3.42 -13.42 -2.74
CA LEU A 75 -3.84 -12.54 -3.84
C LEU A 75 -2.63 -12.21 -4.72
N LYS A 76 -2.84 -12.19 -6.04
CA LYS A 76 -1.77 -11.87 -7.01
C LYS A 76 -1.48 -10.38 -7.11
N THR A 77 -2.51 -9.57 -6.83
CA THR A 77 -2.45 -8.10 -6.92
C THR A 77 -3.09 -7.50 -5.71
N GLN A 78 -2.98 -7.14 -4.74
CA GLN A 78 -3.63 -6.59 -3.52
C GLN A 78 -3.14 -7.30 -2.25
N GLU A 79 -2.10 -8.10 -2.38
CA GLU A 79 -1.51 -8.85 -1.26
C GLU A 79 -0.96 -7.91 -0.17
N ASP A 80 -0.35 -6.81 -0.60
CA ASP A 80 0.15 -5.76 0.27
C ASP A 80 -1.00 -4.99 0.94
N PHE A 81 -2.03 -4.66 0.17
CA PHE A 81 -3.19 -3.95 0.69
C PHE A 81 -3.95 -4.78 1.75
N ALA A 82 -4.14 -6.08 1.51
CA ALA A 82 -4.71 -6.98 2.51
C ALA A 82 -3.89 -6.98 3.81
N LEU A 83 -2.56 -6.95 3.70
CA LEU A 83 -1.68 -6.90 4.87
C LEU A 83 -1.82 -5.58 5.63
N TRP A 84 -1.88 -4.44 4.93
CA TRP A 84 -2.05 -3.13 5.59
C TRP A 84 -3.36 -3.05 6.36
N LEU A 85 -4.47 -3.51 5.77
CA LEU A 85 -5.77 -3.57 6.44
C LEU A 85 -5.74 -4.49 7.66
N LEU A 86 -5.11 -5.67 7.56
CA LEU A 86 -4.93 -6.59 8.67
C LEU A 86 -4.16 -5.94 9.83
N LEU A 87 -3.06 -5.24 9.55
CA LEU A 87 -2.25 -4.58 10.58
C LEU A 87 -3.03 -3.45 11.25
N LEU A 88 -3.77 -2.65 10.50
CA LEU A 88 -4.63 -1.60 11.05
C LEU A 88 -5.74 -2.16 11.94
N ARG A 89 -6.40 -3.25 11.54
CA ARG A 89 -7.39 -3.95 12.39
C ARG A 89 -6.80 -4.50 13.68
N ARG A 90 -5.52 -4.87 13.66
CA ARG A 90 -4.79 -5.31 14.87
C ARG A 90 -4.31 -4.16 15.74
N GLY A 91 -4.67 -2.91 15.41
CA GLY A 91 -4.29 -1.71 16.17
C GLY A 91 -2.87 -1.20 15.94
N TYR A 92 -2.15 -1.72 14.93
CA TYR A 92 -0.85 -1.18 14.59
C TYR A 92 -0.98 0.18 13.89
N LYS A 93 -0.15 1.14 14.30
CA LYS A 93 -0.05 2.44 13.63
C LYS A 93 0.89 2.33 12.44
N LEU A 94 0.44 2.80 11.27
CA LEU A 94 1.23 2.90 10.05
C LEU A 94 1.75 4.34 9.93
N ASN A 95 3.01 4.55 10.30
CA ASN A 95 3.57 5.90 10.42
C ASN A 95 4.15 6.38 9.09
N TYR A 96 3.68 7.53 8.65
CA TYR A 96 4.15 8.18 7.43
C TYR A 96 5.41 9.01 7.68
N LEU A 97 6.43 8.79 6.87
CA LEU A 97 7.60 9.65 6.75
C LEU A 97 7.48 10.45 5.45
N ASN A 98 7.31 11.76 5.57
CA ASN A 98 7.12 12.67 4.43
C ASN A 98 8.41 12.86 3.62
N GLN A 99 8.81 11.83 2.91
CA GLN A 99 9.97 11.82 2.01
C GLN A 99 9.71 10.91 0.81
N PHE A 100 10.47 11.11 -0.27
CA PHE A 100 10.45 10.30 -1.49
C PHE A 100 11.74 9.46 -1.56
N LEU A 101 11.72 8.31 -0.88
CA LEU A 101 12.91 7.45 -0.75
C LEU A 101 12.89 6.23 -1.69
N THR A 102 11.88 6.15 -2.55
CA THR A 102 11.69 5.03 -3.47
C THR A 102 11.18 5.53 -4.82
N SER A 103 11.57 4.85 -5.88
CA SER A 103 11.00 5.05 -7.22
C SER A 103 10.31 3.76 -7.66
N TRP A 104 9.08 3.88 -8.11
CA TRP A 104 8.32 2.79 -8.72
C TRP A 104 8.40 2.90 -10.24
N ARG A 105 8.85 1.81 -10.89
CA ARG A 105 8.96 1.74 -12.34
C ARG A 105 7.62 1.32 -12.95
N LYS A 106 7.05 2.16 -13.79
CA LYS A 106 5.85 1.83 -14.55
C LYS A 106 6.25 0.97 -15.76
N SER A 107 5.93 -0.31 -15.72
CA SER A 107 6.14 -1.26 -16.82
C SER A 107 4.82 -1.66 -17.46
N LYS A 108 4.82 -1.83 -18.78
CA LYS A 108 3.64 -2.28 -19.56
C LYS A 108 3.25 -3.73 -19.21
N ASN A 109 4.22 -4.59 -18.93
CA ASN A 109 4.02 -6.02 -18.66
C ASN A 109 4.04 -6.36 -17.16
N SER A 110 3.65 -5.43 -16.29
CA SER A 110 3.59 -5.71 -14.84
C SER A 110 2.40 -6.61 -14.48
N LEU A 111 2.51 -7.40 -13.41
CA LEU A 111 1.39 -8.16 -12.83
C LEU A 111 0.15 -7.27 -12.60
N SER A 112 0.39 -6.01 -12.28
CA SER A 112 -0.65 -5.03 -12.06
C SER A 112 -1.24 -4.42 -13.36
N SER A 113 -0.86 -4.88 -14.55
CA SER A 113 -1.46 -4.42 -15.82
C SER A 113 -2.81 -5.12 -16.12
N ASN A 114 -3.02 -6.33 -15.63
CA ASN A 114 -4.25 -7.09 -15.85
C ASN A 114 -5.40 -6.55 -15.00
N ILE A 115 -6.37 -5.89 -15.64
CA ILE A 115 -7.52 -5.25 -14.98
C ILE A 115 -8.46 -6.30 -14.38
N PHE A 116 -8.73 -7.41 -15.09
CA PHE A 116 -9.60 -8.46 -14.58
C PHE A 116 -9.06 -9.10 -13.31
N GLN A 117 -7.75 -9.40 -13.29
CA GLN A 117 -7.10 -9.91 -12.09
C GLN A 117 -7.22 -8.94 -10.91
N LYS A 118 -7.03 -7.63 -11.15
CA LYS A 118 -7.19 -6.61 -10.09
C LYS A 118 -8.60 -6.55 -9.51
N ILE A 119 -9.62 -6.60 -10.37
CA ILE A 119 -11.02 -6.59 -9.94
C ILE A 119 -11.33 -7.85 -9.14
N SER A 120 -10.94 -9.01 -9.63
CA SER A 120 -11.11 -10.29 -8.94
C SER A 120 -10.43 -10.30 -7.57
N ASP A 121 -9.18 -9.87 -7.50
CA ASP A 121 -8.43 -9.83 -6.23
C ASP A 121 -8.99 -8.77 -5.27
N ALA A 122 -9.44 -7.63 -5.77
CA ALA A 122 -10.11 -6.63 -4.94
C ALA A 122 -11.44 -7.16 -4.37
N PHE A 123 -12.22 -7.89 -5.15
CA PHE A 123 -13.42 -8.54 -4.64
C PHE A 123 -13.08 -9.58 -3.55
N LYS A 124 -12.10 -10.46 -3.81
CA LYS A 124 -11.65 -11.46 -2.82
C LYS A 124 -11.12 -10.80 -1.53
N LEU A 125 -10.41 -9.68 -1.65
CA LEU A 125 -9.95 -8.90 -0.52
C LEU A 125 -11.13 -8.49 0.37
N TYR A 126 -12.17 -7.88 -0.19
CA TYR A 126 -13.31 -7.43 0.60
C TYR A 126 -14.17 -8.59 1.11
N TYR A 127 -14.42 -9.58 0.27
CA TYR A 127 -15.28 -10.71 0.61
C TYR A 127 -14.64 -11.70 1.57
N LEU A 128 -13.39 -12.15 1.28
CA LEU A 128 -12.71 -13.19 2.07
C LEU A 128 -11.86 -12.65 3.21
N HIS A 129 -11.13 -11.54 3.00
CA HIS A 129 -10.18 -11.04 4.00
C HIS A 129 -10.80 -9.99 4.92
N GLU A 130 -11.76 -9.21 4.41
CA GLU A 130 -12.50 -8.21 5.19
C GLU A 130 -13.88 -8.68 5.65
N ASN A 131 -14.25 -9.93 5.34
CA ASN A 131 -15.52 -10.59 5.73
C ASN A 131 -16.77 -9.75 5.42
N LYS A 132 -16.76 -9.03 4.30
CA LYS A 132 -17.92 -8.27 3.85
C LYS A 132 -18.87 -9.16 3.06
N ASN A 133 -20.18 -8.88 3.15
CA ASN A 133 -21.13 -9.58 2.30
C ASN A 133 -20.90 -9.27 0.81
N PHE A 134 -21.53 -10.04 -0.08
CA PHE A 134 -21.36 -9.98 -1.52
C PHE A 134 -21.62 -8.57 -2.08
N ILE A 135 -22.75 -7.95 -1.71
CA ILE A 135 -23.16 -6.64 -2.21
C ILE A 135 -22.20 -5.54 -1.76
N ILE A 136 -21.82 -5.54 -0.48
CA ILE A 136 -20.87 -4.57 0.07
C ILE A 136 -19.48 -4.75 -0.56
N SER A 137 -19.10 -5.98 -0.88
CA SER A 137 -17.82 -6.25 -1.56
C SER A 137 -17.78 -5.65 -2.96
N ILE A 138 -18.84 -5.80 -3.75
CA ILE A 138 -18.97 -5.16 -5.07
C ILE A 138 -18.89 -3.64 -4.93
N TYR A 139 -19.67 -3.05 -4.02
CA TYR A 139 -19.66 -1.60 -3.78
C TYR A 139 -18.26 -1.11 -3.37
N SER A 140 -17.57 -1.86 -2.53
CA SER A 140 -16.20 -1.52 -2.10
C SER A 140 -15.19 -1.56 -3.26
N VAL A 141 -15.33 -2.50 -4.19
CA VAL A 141 -14.51 -2.57 -5.41
C VAL A 141 -14.76 -1.35 -6.30
N LEU A 142 -16.00 -0.90 -6.45
CA LEU A 142 -16.33 0.31 -7.20
C LEU A 142 -15.69 1.56 -6.58
N ILE A 143 -15.79 1.72 -5.27
CA ILE A 143 -15.15 2.83 -4.54
C ILE A 143 -13.63 2.79 -4.71
N LEU A 144 -13.00 1.63 -4.55
CA LEU A 144 -11.56 1.46 -4.72
C LEU A 144 -11.12 1.85 -6.14
N SER A 145 -11.87 1.42 -7.15
CA SER A 145 -11.59 1.71 -8.55
C SER A 145 -11.75 3.20 -8.87
N PHE A 146 -12.81 3.82 -8.39
CA PHE A 146 -13.07 5.25 -8.55
C PHE A 146 -11.99 6.11 -7.89
N ASN A 147 -11.65 5.81 -6.63
CA ASN A 147 -10.59 6.53 -5.91
C ASN A 147 -9.21 6.37 -6.59
N LYS A 148 -8.98 5.25 -7.27
CA LYS A 148 -7.76 5.04 -8.04
C LYS A 148 -7.72 5.92 -9.30
N LEU A 149 -8.85 6.11 -9.97
CA LEU A 149 -8.95 6.99 -11.15
C LEU A 149 -8.65 8.44 -10.76
N ILE A 150 -9.29 8.94 -9.69
CA ILE A 150 -9.06 10.31 -9.19
C ILE A 150 -7.60 10.55 -8.80
N LYS A 151 -6.93 9.57 -8.22
CA LYS A 151 -5.51 9.69 -7.84
C LYS A 151 -4.55 9.71 -9.03
N ASN A 152 -5.00 9.28 -10.19
CA ASN A 152 -4.19 9.26 -11.42
C ASN A 152 -4.44 10.48 -12.31
N LEU A 153 -5.41 11.33 -11.97
CA LEU A 153 -5.64 12.66 -12.53
C LEU A 153 -4.80 13.69 -11.77
#